data_5825605759165cd534ab34cb84707e37
#
_entry.id   5825605759165cd534ab34cb84707e37
#
_cell.length_a   1.000
_cell.length_b   1.000
_cell.length_c   1.000
_cell.angle_alpha   90.00
_cell.angle_beta   90.00
_cell.angle_gamma   90.00
#
_symmetry.space_group_name_H-M   'P 1'
#
loop_
_entity.id
_entity.type
_entity.pdbx_description
1 polymer ?
#
loop_
_entity_poly.entity_id
_entity_poly.type
_entity_poly.pdbx_seq_one_letter_code
_entity_poly.pdbx_strand_id
1 'polypeptide(L)'
;GFARGADVSWLSEMESSGYKFYTSDGKEQECMSLLRDLGINAIRLRVWVNPENDTEDVKGWCNKGDVLLKAWRAHNLGYRLMIDFHYSDRWADPVQQAKPKAWENYTVEELEQAIADHTKDVLNALKEKGITPEWVQVGNEIAPGMLWDEDATVSGATYDVPKEGVTYAKNEKNFADFITTGSN
;
A
#
# COMPACT_ATOMS: atom_id res chain seq x y z
N GLY A 1 9.67 3.77 -22.08
CA GLY A 1 10.43 4.98 -21.74
C GLY A 1 10.78 5.02 -20.26
N PHE A 2 11.62 5.98 -19.83
CA PHE A 2 12.01 6.13 -18.45
C PHE A 2 10.79 6.50 -17.57
N ALA A 3 10.63 5.84 -16.41
CA ALA A 3 9.55 6.14 -15.46
C ALA A 3 9.95 7.32 -14.57
N ARG A 4 9.10 8.34 -14.54
CA ARG A 4 9.15 9.46 -13.61
C ARG A 4 7.90 9.40 -12.76
N GLY A 5 8.05 8.88 -11.55
CA GLY A 5 6.93 8.53 -10.67
C GLY A 5 6.69 9.53 -9.55
N ALA A 6 5.45 9.57 -9.08
CA ALA A 6 5.05 10.22 -7.86
C ALA A 6 4.09 9.31 -7.08
N ASP A 7 4.23 9.28 -5.75
CA ASP A 7 3.28 8.65 -4.86
C ASP A 7 2.21 9.68 -4.47
N VAL A 8 0.97 9.38 -4.79
CA VAL A 8 -0.18 10.23 -4.45
C VAL A 8 -1.24 9.48 -3.66
N SER A 9 -0.83 8.49 -2.89
CA SER A 9 -1.73 7.65 -2.09
C SER A 9 -2.61 8.45 -1.13
N TRP A 10 -2.14 9.60 -0.66
CA TRP A 10 -2.82 10.55 0.23
C TRP A 10 -3.87 11.43 -0.47
N LEU A 11 -3.99 11.37 -1.80
CA LEU A 11 -4.71 12.38 -2.59
C LEU A 11 -6.19 12.51 -2.22
N SER A 12 -6.92 11.41 -2.10
CA SER A 12 -8.35 11.43 -1.77
C SER A 12 -8.62 12.02 -0.39
N GLU A 13 -7.76 11.73 0.59
CA GLU A 13 -7.84 12.31 1.93
C GLU A 13 -7.62 13.82 1.90
N MET A 14 -6.60 14.29 1.18
CA MET A 14 -6.33 15.73 1.05
C MET A 14 -7.46 16.47 0.34
N GLU A 15 -7.96 15.93 -0.76
CA GLU A 15 -9.09 16.52 -1.49
C GLU A 15 -10.34 16.57 -0.62
N SER A 16 -10.62 15.53 0.15
CA SER A 16 -11.72 15.48 1.12
C SER A 16 -11.60 16.56 2.21
N SER A 17 -10.38 16.93 2.56
CA SER A 17 -10.07 17.99 3.53
C SER A 17 -10.06 19.39 2.90
N GLY A 18 -10.42 19.51 1.61
CA GLY A 18 -10.52 20.79 0.91
C GLY A 18 -9.21 21.32 0.33
N TYR A 19 -8.13 20.52 0.33
CA TYR A 19 -6.88 20.93 -0.30
C TYR A 19 -7.03 21.01 -1.82
N LYS A 20 -6.44 22.04 -2.40
CA LYS A 20 -6.43 22.32 -3.83
C LYS A 20 -5.01 22.50 -4.32
N PHE A 21 -4.81 22.26 -5.60
CA PHE A 21 -3.50 22.32 -6.25
C PHE A 21 -3.52 23.40 -7.32
N TYR A 22 -2.39 24.07 -7.50
CA TYR A 22 -2.28 25.24 -8.37
C TYR A 22 -1.03 25.14 -9.24
N THR A 23 -1.16 25.61 -10.47
CA THR A 23 -0.02 25.85 -11.36
C THR A 23 0.84 27.02 -10.84
N SER A 24 2.04 27.17 -11.40
CA SER A 24 2.94 28.27 -11.02
C SER A 24 2.36 29.68 -11.28
N ASP A 25 1.42 29.79 -12.20
CA ASP A 25 0.68 31.04 -12.51
C ASP A 25 -0.63 31.19 -11.70
N GLY A 26 -0.83 30.32 -10.71
CA GLY A 26 -1.92 30.44 -9.75
C GLY A 26 -3.28 29.89 -10.20
N LYS A 27 -3.33 29.12 -11.27
CA LYS A 27 -4.57 28.47 -11.70
C LYS A 27 -4.77 27.14 -10.97
N GLU A 28 -5.98 26.93 -10.47
CA GLU A 28 -6.37 25.66 -9.87
C GLU A 28 -6.35 24.54 -10.91
N GLN A 29 -5.74 23.41 -10.56
CA GLN A 29 -5.71 22.24 -11.41
C GLN A 29 -5.75 20.96 -10.56
N GLU A 30 -6.42 19.92 -11.07
CA GLU A 30 -6.44 18.62 -10.43
C GLU A 30 -5.01 18.04 -10.31
N CYS A 31 -4.70 17.43 -9.17
CA CYS A 31 -3.33 17.03 -8.80
C CYS A 31 -2.66 16.14 -9.86
N MET A 32 -3.30 15.06 -10.27
CA MET A 32 -2.69 14.12 -11.22
C MET A 32 -2.51 14.76 -12.61
N SER A 33 -3.45 15.61 -13.03
CA SER A 33 -3.32 16.36 -14.27
C SER A 33 -2.17 17.36 -14.22
N LEU A 34 -2.01 18.06 -13.10
CA LEU A 34 -0.90 18.98 -12.86
C LEU A 34 0.45 18.25 -12.90
N LEU A 35 0.57 17.12 -12.20
CA LEU A 35 1.79 16.30 -12.20
C LEU A 35 2.14 15.79 -13.60
N ARG A 36 1.15 15.39 -14.39
CA ARG A 36 1.36 14.98 -15.77
C ARG A 36 1.93 16.12 -16.60
N ASP A 37 1.40 17.30 -16.48
CA ASP A 37 1.88 18.49 -17.21
C ASP A 37 3.31 18.87 -16.81
N LEU A 38 3.71 18.54 -15.57
CA LEU A 38 5.08 18.68 -15.08
C LEU A 38 6.03 17.55 -15.50
N GLY A 39 5.53 16.55 -16.24
CA GLY A 39 6.33 15.46 -16.80
C GLY A 39 6.35 14.16 -15.99
N ILE A 40 5.53 14.04 -14.96
CA ILE A 40 5.31 12.76 -14.25
C ILE A 40 4.50 11.83 -15.14
N ASN A 41 4.93 10.57 -15.27
CA ASN A 41 4.28 9.58 -16.13
C ASN A 41 3.94 8.26 -15.43
N ALA A 42 4.23 8.15 -14.15
CA ALA A 42 3.91 6.99 -13.34
C ALA A 42 3.37 7.43 -11.97
N ILE A 43 2.36 6.71 -11.49
CA ILE A 43 1.74 6.93 -10.18
C ILE A 43 1.91 5.67 -9.34
N ARG A 44 2.36 5.85 -8.09
CA ARG A 44 2.40 4.82 -7.06
C ARG A 44 1.25 5.02 -6.09
N LEU A 45 0.52 3.94 -5.81
CA LEU A 45 -0.60 3.93 -4.85
C LEU A 45 -0.39 2.78 -3.86
N ARG A 46 -0.36 3.12 -2.57
CA ARG A 46 -0.38 2.12 -1.51
C ARG A 46 -1.79 1.59 -1.30
N VAL A 47 -1.90 0.33 -0.92
CA VAL A 47 -3.16 -0.29 -0.51
C VAL A 47 -3.02 -0.93 0.86
N TRP A 48 -3.97 -0.62 1.74
CA TRP A 48 -4.17 -1.20 3.05
C TRP A 48 -5.34 -2.18 3.00
N VAL A 49 -5.42 -3.09 3.96
CA VAL A 49 -6.45 -4.14 3.98
C VAL A 49 -7.80 -3.58 4.44
N ASN A 50 -7.90 -3.17 5.69
CA ASN A 50 -9.10 -2.56 6.27
C ASN A 50 -8.71 -1.39 7.17
N PRO A 51 -8.33 -0.24 6.62
CA PRO A 51 -7.87 0.90 7.40
C PRO A 51 -8.90 1.43 8.39
N GLU A 52 -10.20 1.19 8.14
CA GLU A 52 -11.29 1.53 9.03
C GLU A 52 -11.19 0.86 10.41
N ASN A 53 -10.43 -0.24 10.52
CA ASN A 53 -10.22 -0.95 11.77
C ASN A 53 -9.15 -0.31 12.65
N ASP A 54 -8.29 0.54 12.11
CA ASP A 54 -7.15 1.09 12.83
C ASP A 54 -7.51 2.33 13.64
N THR A 55 -8.15 3.31 13.01
CA THR A 55 -8.58 4.54 13.67
C THR A 55 -9.93 5.02 13.14
N GLU A 56 -10.70 5.73 13.97
CA GLU A 56 -11.97 6.34 13.56
C GLU A 56 -11.79 7.40 12.47
N ASP A 57 -10.60 7.96 12.35
CA ASP A 57 -10.30 9.08 11.44
C ASP A 57 -9.86 8.65 10.04
N VAL A 58 -9.47 7.38 9.84
CA VAL A 58 -8.91 6.93 8.55
C VAL A 58 -9.97 6.82 7.46
N LYS A 59 -11.22 6.57 7.78
CA LYS A 59 -12.37 6.60 6.85
C LYS A 59 -12.18 5.82 5.55
N GLY A 60 -11.42 4.74 5.59
CA GLY A 60 -11.19 3.91 4.41
C GLY A 60 -10.15 4.44 3.42
N TRP A 61 -9.43 5.52 3.72
CA TRP A 61 -8.34 5.97 2.86
C TRP A 61 -7.33 4.87 2.62
N CYS A 62 -6.92 4.69 1.38
CA CYS A 62 -6.04 3.61 0.92
C CYS A 62 -6.63 2.19 1.03
N ASN A 63 -7.92 2.00 1.30
CA ASN A 63 -8.55 0.69 1.10
C ASN A 63 -8.70 0.37 -0.40
N LYS A 64 -9.15 -0.84 -0.70
CA LYS A 64 -9.34 -1.28 -2.09
C LYS A 64 -10.19 -0.32 -2.91
N GLY A 65 -11.33 0.13 -2.38
CA GLY A 65 -12.23 1.04 -3.09
C GLY A 65 -11.59 2.38 -3.43
N ASP A 66 -10.89 2.97 -2.46
CA ASP A 66 -10.17 4.23 -2.64
C ASP A 66 -9.02 4.09 -3.67
N VAL A 67 -8.27 3.00 -3.60
CA VAL A 67 -7.20 2.71 -4.57
C VAL A 67 -7.76 2.51 -5.97
N LEU A 68 -8.88 1.79 -6.12
CA LEU A 68 -9.53 1.61 -7.42
C LEU A 68 -9.94 2.94 -8.03
N LEU A 69 -10.49 3.86 -7.24
CA LEU A 69 -10.87 5.19 -7.71
C LEU A 69 -9.65 6.01 -8.18
N LYS A 70 -8.61 6.06 -7.38
CA LYS A 70 -7.36 6.77 -7.75
C LYS A 70 -6.68 6.14 -8.96
N ALA A 71 -6.63 4.81 -9.04
CA ALA A 71 -6.07 4.11 -10.19
C ALA A 71 -6.87 4.38 -11.48
N TRP A 72 -8.18 4.45 -11.39
CA TRP A 72 -9.05 4.81 -12.51
C TRP A 72 -8.75 6.24 -13.01
N ARG A 73 -8.63 7.20 -12.11
CA ARG A 73 -8.27 8.58 -12.45
C ARG A 73 -6.91 8.65 -13.15
N ALA A 74 -5.89 7.96 -12.59
CA ALA A 74 -4.56 7.90 -13.17
C ALA A 74 -4.56 7.23 -14.56
N HIS A 75 -5.27 6.12 -14.69
CA HIS A 75 -5.40 5.39 -15.96
C HIS A 75 -6.00 6.27 -17.07
N ASN A 76 -7.05 7.01 -16.75
CA ASN A 76 -7.70 7.92 -17.71
C ASN A 76 -6.81 9.08 -18.16
N LEU A 77 -5.80 9.42 -17.38
CA LEU A 77 -4.77 10.41 -17.73
C LEU A 77 -3.55 9.80 -18.42
N GLY A 78 -3.57 8.49 -18.70
CA GLY A 78 -2.49 7.80 -19.38
C GLY A 78 -1.28 7.45 -18.52
N TYR A 79 -1.42 7.44 -17.19
CA TYR A 79 -0.33 7.07 -16.28
C TYR A 79 -0.02 5.57 -16.30
N ARG A 80 1.26 5.26 -16.11
CA ARG A 80 1.75 3.94 -15.70
C ARG A 80 1.50 3.81 -14.19
N LEU A 81 1.22 2.61 -13.69
CA LEU A 81 0.81 2.40 -12.30
C LEU A 81 1.72 1.41 -11.59
N MET A 82 2.03 1.74 -10.32
CA MET A 82 2.59 0.83 -9.33
C MET A 82 1.59 0.71 -8.18
N ILE A 83 1.31 -0.51 -7.77
CA ILE A 83 0.51 -0.80 -6.57
C ILE A 83 1.43 -1.32 -5.49
N ASP A 84 1.41 -0.66 -4.33
CA ASP A 84 2.21 -0.98 -3.16
C ASP A 84 1.35 -1.62 -2.07
N PHE A 85 1.49 -2.93 -1.91
CA PHE A 85 0.75 -3.71 -0.90
C PHE A 85 1.45 -3.63 0.44
N HIS A 86 0.83 -2.98 1.43
CA HIS A 86 1.36 -2.93 2.80
C HIS A 86 1.10 -4.21 3.60
N TYR A 87 0.01 -4.94 3.32
CA TYR A 87 -0.45 -6.07 4.12
C TYR A 87 -0.64 -5.70 5.60
N SER A 88 -1.27 -4.57 5.80
CA SER A 88 -1.59 -3.98 7.10
C SER A 88 -2.86 -3.14 6.97
N ASP A 89 -3.47 -2.78 8.09
CA ASP A 89 -4.59 -1.83 8.11
C ASP A 89 -4.10 -0.37 8.18
N ARG A 90 -2.80 -0.17 8.35
CA ARG A 90 -2.12 1.13 8.48
C ARG A 90 -0.75 1.12 7.84
N TRP A 91 0.01 2.18 8.06
CA TRP A 91 1.40 2.26 7.63
C TRP A 91 2.20 1.03 8.06
N ALA A 92 2.82 0.39 7.09
CA ALA A 92 3.88 -0.58 7.28
C ALA A 92 5.21 0.11 6.96
N ASP A 93 6.12 0.14 7.92
CA ASP A 93 7.42 0.81 7.83
C ASP A 93 8.46 0.07 8.71
N PRO A 94 9.73 0.53 8.76
CA PRO A 94 10.76 -0.18 9.52
C PRO A 94 10.52 -0.28 11.02
N VAL A 95 9.57 0.46 11.57
CA VAL A 95 9.26 0.43 13.01
C VAL A 95 7.91 -0.20 13.32
N GLN A 96 7.10 -0.51 12.30
CA GLN A 96 5.78 -1.14 12.47
C GLN A 96 5.39 -1.93 11.21
N GLN A 97 5.05 -3.18 11.41
CA GLN A 97 4.59 -4.10 10.36
C GLN A 97 3.41 -4.92 10.89
N ALA A 98 2.42 -4.24 11.46
CA ALA A 98 1.31 -4.90 12.13
C ALA A 98 0.44 -5.70 11.15
N LYS A 99 0.10 -6.93 11.52
CA LYS A 99 -0.91 -7.71 10.83
C LYS A 99 -2.21 -6.91 10.74
N PRO A 100 -2.98 -7.06 9.63
CA PRO A 100 -4.38 -6.64 9.63
C PRO A 100 -5.13 -7.27 10.81
N LYS A 101 -6.03 -6.54 11.42
CA LYS A 101 -6.83 -7.04 12.54
C LYS A 101 -7.60 -8.32 12.18
N ALA A 102 -8.10 -8.40 10.96
CA ALA A 102 -8.78 -9.58 10.47
C ALA A 102 -7.90 -10.84 10.39
N TRP A 103 -6.57 -10.67 10.38
CA TRP A 103 -5.59 -11.76 10.27
C TRP A 103 -4.82 -12.02 11.57
N GLU A 104 -5.17 -11.35 12.66
CA GLU A 104 -4.39 -11.37 13.92
C GLU A 104 -4.21 -12.77 14.51
N ASN A 105 -5.19 -13.65 14.32
CA ASN A 105 -5.18 -15.02 14.84
C ASN A 105 -4.85 -16.08 13.78
N TYR A 106 -4.38 -15.68 12.61
CA TYR A 106 -4.07 -16.60 11.53
C TYR A 106 -2.77 -17.35 11.78
N THR A 107 -2.73 -18.63 11.40
CA THR A 107 -1.48 -19.39 11.27
C THR A 107 -0.64 -18.84 10.11
N VAL A 108 0.61 -19.31 10.00
CA VAL A 108 1.50 -18.92 8.89
C VAL A 108 0.87 -19.28 7.54
N GLU A 109 0.30 -20.45 7.43
CA GLU A 109 -0.36 -20.94 6.21
C GLU A 109 -1.60 -20.11 5.86
N GLU A 110 -2.36 -19.72 6.87
CA GLU A 110 -3.52 -18.82 6.70
C GLU A 110 -3.08 -17.40 6.31
N LEU A 111 -1.96 -16.92 6.83
CA LEU A 111 -1.37 -15.63 6.42
C LEU A 111 -0.89 -15.66 4.97
N GLU A 112 -0.23 -16.74 4.54
CA GLU A 112 0.15 -16.93 3.14
C GLU A 112 -1.08 -16.90 2.23
N GLN A 113 -2.14 -17.60 2.60
CA GLN A 113 -3.38 -17.60 1.84
C GLN A 113 -4.03 -16.21 1.81
N ALA A 114 -4.03 -15.49 2.93
CA ALA A 114 -4.57 -14.14 3.02
C ALA A 114 -3.81 -13.15 2.14
N ILE A 115 -2.49 -13.24 2.09
CA ILE A 115 -1.66 -12.44 1.16
C ILE A 115 -2.06 -12.71 -0.28
N ALA A 116 -2.13 -13.98 -0.68
CA ALA A 116 -2.51 -14.37 -2.03
C ALA A 116 -3.91 -13.86 -2.39
N ASP A 117 -4.88 -14.06 -1.52
CA ASP A 117 -6.27 -13.68 -1.76
C ASP A 117 -6.42 -12.16 -1.85
N HIS A 118 -5.81 -11.42 -0.94
CA HIS A 118 -5.86 -9.94 -0.95
C HIS A 118 -5.18 -9.36 -2.20
N THR A 119 -4.01 -9.86 -2.56
CA THR A 119 -3.28 -9.42 -3.75
C THR A 119 -4.10 -9.69 -5.02
N LYS A 120 -4.64 -10.89 -5.16
CA LYS A 120 -5.50 -11.26 -6.29
C LYS A 120 -6.79 -10.45 -6.34
N ASP A 121 -7.42 -10.22 -5.20
CA ASP A 121 -8.66 -9.43 -5.12
C ASP A 121 -8.47 -8.01 -5.65
N VAL A 122 -7.42 -7.32 -5.20
CA VAL A 122 -7.11 -5.95 -5.67
C VAL A 122 -6.73 -5.94 -7.16
N LEU A 123 -5.86 -6.84 -7.59
CA LEU A 123 -5.41 -6.87 -8.98
C LEU A 123 -6.53 -7.28 -9.95
N ASN A 124 -7.40 -8.21 -9.56
CA ASN A 124 -8.57 -8.59 -10.36
C ASN A 124 -9.57 -7.43 -10.47
N ALA A 125 -9.81 -6.72 -9.38
CA ALA A 125 -10.70 -5.56 -9.39
C ALA A 125 -10.17 -4.44 -10.33
N LEU A 126 -8.85 -4.22 -10.38
CA LEU A 126 -8.23 -3.33 -11.35
C LEU A 126 -8.41 -3.85 -12.79
N LYS A 127 -8.15 -5.14 -13.00
CA LYS A 127 -8.27 -5.79 -14.31
C LYS A 127 -9.70 -5.69 -14.87
N GLU A 128 -10.71 -5.86 -14.03
CA GLU A 128 -12.12 -5.68 -14.41
C GLU A 128 -12.43 -4.28 -14.93
N LYS A 129 -11.66 -3.28 -14.50
CA LYS A 129 -11.71 -1.90 -15.01
C LYS A 129 -10.80 -1.64 -16.21
N GLY A 130 -10.16 -2.68 -16.74
CA GLY A 130 -9.20 -2.55 -17.82
C GLY A 130 -7.83 -1.97 -17.41
N ILE A 131 -7.51 -2.03 -16.11
CA ILE A 131 -6.28 -1.47 -15.55
C ILE A 131 -5.33 -2.61 -15.19
N THR A 132 -4.13 -2.60 -15.79
CA THR A 132 -3.04 -3.53 -15.45
C THR A 132 -1.87 -2.71 -14.91
N PRO A 133 -1.55 -2.82 -13.61
CA PRO A 133 -0.36 -2.18 -13.07
C PRO A 133 0.90 -2.68 -13.77
N GLU A 134 1.85 -1.80 -14.01
CA GLU A 134 3.14 -2.19 -14.58
C GLU A 134 4.08 -2.74 -13.51
N TRP A 135 3.90 -2.32 -12.28
CA TRP A 135 4.67 -2.78 -11.12
C TRP A 135 3.75 -3.11 -9.95
N VAL A 136 4.13 -4.14 -9.23
CA VAL A 136 3.51 -4.52 -7.95
C VAL A 136 4.62 -4.61 -6.91
N GLN A 137 4.45 -3.90 -5.81
CA GLN A 137 5.35 -3.97 -4.66
C GLN A 137 4.71 -4.88 -3.61
N VAL A 138 5.42 -5.94 -3.25
CA VAL A 138 5.00 -6.93 -2.26
C VAL A 138 5.57 -6.54 -0.90
N GLY A 139 4.74 -5.94 -0.07
CA GLY A 139 5.15 -5.36 1.21
C GLY A 139 5.76 -3.97 1.08
N ASN A 140 5.75 -3.21 2.16
CA ASN A 140 6.32 -1.87 2.21
C ASN A 140 7.38 -1.79 3.31
N GLU A 141 8.60 -1.36 2.92
CA GLU A 141 9.73 -1.18 3.84
C GLU A 141 10.00 -2.39 4.75
N ILE A 142 10.00 -3.57 4.15
CA ILE A 142 10.01 -4.88 4.81
C ILE A 142 11.39 -5.34 5.29
N ALA A 143 12.39 -4.50 5.32
CA ALA A 143 13.73 -4.89 5.80
C ALA A 143 13.73 -5.58 7.17
N PRO A 144 12.90 -5.15 8.15
CA PRO A 144 12.79 -5.82 9.45
C PRO A 144 11.75 -6.95 9.49
N GLY A 145 11.22 -7.40 8.36
CA GLY A 145 10.16 -8.39 8.26
C GLY A 145 8.79 -7.79 7.97
N MET A 146 7.75 -8.61 8.08
CA MET A 146 6.36 -8.22 7.82
C MET A 146 5.38 -9.06 8.65
N LEU A 147 4.14 -8.62 8.77
CA LEU A 147 3.07 -9.33 9.47
C LEU A 147 3.41 -9.61 10.93
N TRP A 148 3.81 -8.55 11.65
CA TRP A 148 4.08 -8.63 13.08
C TRP A 148 2.78 -8.68 13.89
N ASP A 149 2.87 -9.19 15.12
CA ASP A 149 1.80 -9.05 16.10
C ASP A 149 1.54 -7.58 16.42
N GLU A 150 0.30 -7.25 16.79
CA GLU A 150 -0.16 -5.85 16.90
C GLU A 150 0.66 -5.00 17.88
N ASP A 151 1.10 -5.61 18.98
CA ASP A 151 1.89 -4.96 20.02
C ASP A 151 3.41 -4.96 19.75
N ALA A 152 3.81 -5.57 18.66
CA ALA A 152 5.20 -5.67 18.27
C ALA A 152 5.70 -4.34 17.69
N THR A 153 6.68 -3.75 18.35
CA THR A 153 7.36 -2.53 17.91
C THR A 153 8.86 -2.69 17.92
N VAL A 154 9.54 -1.96 17.06
CA VAL A 154 10.98 -1.82 17.10
C VAL A 154 11.34 -0.62 17.95
N SER A 155 12.07 -0.83 19.04
CA SER A 155 12.49 0.24 19.93
C SER A 155 13.90 0.72 19.60
N GLY A 156 14.05 2.01 19.39
CA GLY A 156 15.34 2.67 19.24
C GLY A 156 16.06 2.44 17.89
N ALA A 157 17.38 2.69 17.87
CA ALA A 157 18.21 2.58 16.67
C ALA A 157 18.67 1.15 16.34
N THR A 158 18.32 0.18 17.18
CA THR A 158 18.55 -1.24 16.96
C THR A 158 17.22 -1.91 16.66
N TYR A 159 17.17 -2.63 15.55
CA TYR A 159 16.02 -3.42 15.18
C TYR A 159 15.88 -4.63 16.12
N ASP A 160 15.35 -4.37 17.32
CA ASP A 160 14.90 -5.44 18.19
C ASP A 160 13.61 -6.01 17.61
N VAL A 161 13.77 -7.08 16.86
CA VAL A 161 12.63 -7.74 16.27
C VAL A 161 11.73 -8.30 17.36
N PRO A 162 10.42 -8.13 17.25
CA PRO A 162 9.46 -8.56 18.24
C PRO A 162 9.64 -10.02 18.64
N LYS A 163 9.49 -10.30 19.93
CA LYS A 163 9.86 -11.60 20.52
C LYS A 163 8.95 -12.74 20.09
N GLU A 164 7.75 -12.45 19.64
CA GLU A 164 6.74 -13.45 19.33
C GLU A 164 6.09 -13.17 17.98
N GLY A 165 5.54 -14.19 17.38
CA GLY A 165 4.84 -14.06 16.12
C GLY A 165 5.69 -14.32 14.88
N VAL A 166 5.16 -13.93 13.77
CA VAL A 166 5.69 -14.18 12.42
C VAL A 166 6.67 -13.07 12.06
N THR A 167 7.82 -13.04 12.68
CA THR A 167 8.79 -11.99 12.48
C THR A 167 10.01 -12.46 11.70
N TYR A 168 10.68 -11.53 11.06
CA TYR A 168 11.88 -11.78 10.27
C TYR A 168 13.00 -12.45 11.10
N ALA A 169 13.33 -11.94 12.28
CA ALA A 169 14.46 -12.45 13.06
C ALA A 169 14.25 -13.86 13.61
N LYS A 170 13.02 -14.31 13.78
CA LYS A 170 12.71 -15.66 14.25
C LYS A 170 12.29 -16.61 13.15
N ASN A 171 11.85 -16.09 12.02
CA ASN A 171 11.25 -16.86 10.95
C ASN A 171 11.60 -16.31 9.57
N GLU A 172 12.90 -16.31 9.24
CA GLU A 172 13.38 -15.91 7.89
C GLU A 172 12.67 -16.71 6.79
N LYS A 173 12.38 -17.99 7.05
CA LYS A 173 11.62 -18.83 6.12
C LYS A 173 10.21 -18.27 5.90
N ASN A 174 9.49 -17.94 6.96
CA ASN A 174 8.14 -17.37 6.85
C ASN A 174 8.15 -16.05 6.08
N PHE A 175 9.13 -15.21 6.35
CA PHE A 175 9.32 -13.95 5.63
C PHE A 175 9.52 -14.18 4.12
N ALA A 176 10.40 -15.12 3.76
CA ALA A 176 10.64 -15.49 2.38
C ALA A 176 9.38 -16.09 1.72
N ASP A 177 8.64 -16.93 2.43
CA ASP A 177 7.40 -17.54 1.96
C ASP A 177 6.32 -16.46 1.72
N PHE A 178 6.19 -15.47 2.59
CA PHE A 178 5.25 -14.35 2.40
C PHE A 178 5.57 -13.53 1.14
N ILE A 179 6.85 -13.19 0.93
CA ILE A 179 7.27 -12.47 -0.28
C ILE A 179 6.98 -13.30 -1.53
N THR A 180 7.33 -14.58 -1.50
CA THR A 180 7.10 -15.51 -2.63
C THR A 180 5.62 -15.62 -2.95
N THR A 181 4.78 -15.77 -1.93
CA THR A 181 3.33 -15.89 -2.09
C THR A 181 2.73 -14.60 -2.68
N GLY A 182 3.15 -13.44 -2.22
CA GLY A 182 2.69 -12.16 -2.76
C GLY A 182 3.15 -11.90 -4.20
N SER A 183 4.24 -12.55 -4.63
CA SER A 183 4.83 -12.38 -5.97
C SER A 183 4.25 -13.31 -7.02
N ASN A 184 3.56 -14.37 -6.62
CA ASN A 184 2.94 -15.37 -7.49
C ASN A 184 1.49 -15.02 -7.85
#